data_cb9a5bee401b7baf7c8351095afa5c6c
#
_entry.id   cb9a5bee401b7baf7c8351095afa5c6c
#
_cell.length_a   1.000
_cell.length_b   1.000
_cell.length_c   1.000
_cell.angle_alpha   90.00
_cell.angle_beta   90.00
_cell.angle_gamma   90.00
#
_symmetry.space_group_name_H-M   'P 1'
#
loop_
_entity.id
_entity.type
_entity.pdbx_description
1 polymer ?
#
loop_
_entity_poly.entity_id
_entity_poly.type
_entity_poly.pdbx_seq_one_letter_code
_entity_poly.pdbx_strand_id
1 'polypeptide(L)'
;VFLLDEDTSATNFMVRDAFMQRVISSDKEPITPFTARARELYEKSGSSTILVAGSSGAFFHIADTIIQMDNYNAVDITDRVKSIAAEFPLPRDTISAYTEPASHRIMTKDPQGAPKRRDYRTGAVKQNEPDTLKVKLLSRDSFLIGKQTMDLRYVEQLIDSEQTAALSMLLKYTVEHLIDGKR
;
A
#
# COMPACT_ATOMS: atom_id res chain seq x y z
N VAL A 1 -10.78 -8.06 1.70
CA VAL A 1 -10.24 -8.36 3.04
C VAL A 1 -8.82 -7.88 3.12
N PHE A 2 -8.47 -7.14 4.18
CA PHE A 2 -7.10 -6.78 4.51
C PHE A 2 -6.53 -7.78 5.50
N LEU A 3 -5.28 -8.18 5.28
CA LEU A 3 -4.49 -8.98 6.21
C LEU A 3 -3.34 -8.10 6.68
N LEU A 4 -3.32 -7.76 7.96
CA LEU A 4 -2.36 -6.83 8.52
C LEU A 4 -1.63 -7.50 9.69
N ASP A 5 -0.34 -7.22 9.78
CA ASP A 5 0.51 -7.63 10.89
C ASP A 5 1.13 -6.37 11.50
N GLU A 6 0.92 -6.17 12.81
CA GLU A 6 1.40 -4.98 13.52
C GLU A 6 2.93 -4.85 13.42
N ASP A 7 3.65 -5.96 13.61
CA ASP A 7 5.11 -5.94 13.69
C ASP A 7 5.79 -5.62 12.35
N THR A 8 5.13 -5.91 11.23
CA THR A 8 5.65 -5.66 9.88
C THR A 8 5.11 -4.38 9.25
N SER A 9 4.17 -3.71 9.90
CA SER A 9 3.55 -2.48 9.43
C SER A 9 4.18 -1.24 10.08
N ALA A 10 4.12 -0.10 9.41
CA ALA A 10 4.59 1.16 9.97
C ALA A 10 3.74 1.57 11.19
N THR A 11 4.37 1.81 12.33
CA THR A 11 3.67 2.09 13.59
C THR A 11 2.74 3.30 13.49
N ASN A 12 3.18 4.39 12.87
CA ASN A 12 2.39 5.61 12.69
C ASN A 12 1.20 5.43 11.73
N PHE A 13 1.27 4.45 10.84
CA PHE A 13 0.12 4.03 10.03
C PHE A 13 -0.86 3.19 10.86
N MET A 14 -0.37 2.32 11.73
CA MET A 14 -1.20 1.40 12.48
C MET A 14 -1.96 2.09 13.61
N VAL A 15 -1.24 2.80 14.45
CA VAL A 15 -1.77 3.44 15.65
C VAL A 15 -1.01 4.73 15.96
N ARG A 16 -1.69 5.66 16.59
CA ARG A 16 -1.08 6.86 17.13
C ARG A 16 -1.46 7.01 18.60
N ASP A 17 -0.47 7.05 19.48
CA ASP A 17 -0.75 7.18 20.90
C ASP A 17 -1.24 8.58 21.29
N ALA A 18 -1.99 8.67 22.36
CA ALA A 18 -2.62 9.91 22.82
C ALA A 18 -1.60 11.00 23.22
N PHE A 19 -0.39 10.62 23.63
CA PHE A 19 0.64 11.59 23.98
C PHE A 19 1.21 12.23 22.71
N MET A 20 1.54 11.43 21.71
CA MET A 20 2.01 11.93 20.40
C MET A 20 0.99 12.84 19.73
N GLN A 21 -0.30 12.53 19.82
CA GLN A 21 -1.37 13.38 19.29
C GLN A 21 -1.44 14.77 19.94
N ARG A 22 -1.07 14.87 21.22
CA ARG A 22 -0.99 16.15 21.95
C ARG A 22 0.24 16.98 21.60
N VAL A 23 1.34 16.30 21.27
CA VAL A 23 2.62 16.95 20.94
C VAL A 23 2.65 17.42 19.49
N ILE A 24 2.15 16.58 18.59
CA ILE A 24 2.12 16.87 17.15
C ILE A 24 0.65 16.93 16.71
N SER A 25 0.21 18.09 16.29
CA SER A 25 -1.16 18.29 15.82
C SER A 25 -1.45 17.51 14.53
N SER A 26 -2.70 17.13 14.33
CA SER A 26 -3.14 16.31 13.19
C SER A 26 -2.93 16.99 11.82
N ASP A 27 -2.88 18.32 11.78
CA ASP A 27 -2.60 19.11 10.57
C ASP A 27 -1.15 18.97 10.08
N LYS A 28 -0.23 18.56 10.96
CA LYS A 28 1.17 18.32 10.62
C LYS A 28 1.50 16.85 10.37
N GLU A 29 0.55 15.97 10.61
CA GLU A 29 0.69 14.52 10.38
C GLU A 29 -0.21 14.10 9.21
N PRO A 30 0.37 13.83 8.04
CA PRO A 30 -0.41 13.49 6.84
C PRO A 30 -1.02 12.09 6.89
N ILE A 31 -0.59 11.23 7.82
CA ILE A 31 -1.02 9.84 7.90
C ILE A 31 -2.18 9.72 8.89
N THR A 32 -3.33 9.28 8.41
CA THR A 32 -4.45 8.88 9.29
C THR A 32 -4.19 7.46 9.78
N PRO A 33 -4.13 7.21 11.10
CA PRO A 33 -3.91 5.88 11.62
C PRO A 33 -5.00 4.90 11.20
N PHE A 34 -4.63 3.64 10.98
CA PHE A 34 -5.57 2.59 10.60
C PHE A 34 -6.66 2.39 11.66
N THR A 35 -6.31 2.47 12.96
CA THR A 35 -7.29 2.39 14.06
C THR A 35 -8.42 3.41 13.93
N ALA A 36 -8.13 4.60 13.45
CA ALA A 36 -9.13 5.65 13.26
C ALA A 36 -9.97 5.45 11.98
N ARG A 37 -9.48 4.67 11.00
CA ARG A 37 -10.09 4.51 9.68
C ARG A 37 -10.77 3.15 9.47
N ALA A 38 -10.41 2.12 10.22
CA ALA A 38 -10.85 0.75 9.99
C ALA A 38 -12.37 0.58 9.93
N ARG A 39 -13.10 1.22 10.85
CA ARG A 39 -14.58 1.14 10.89
C ARG A 39 -15.21 1.75 9.65
N GLU A 40 -14.76 2.91 9.20
CA GLU A 40 -15.28 3.55 7.98
C GLU A 40 -14.98 2.71 6.72
N LEU A 41 -13.81 2.06 6.64
CA LEU A 41 -13.47 1.16 5.53
C LEU A 41 -14.44 -0.03 5.47
N TYR A 42 -14.79 -0.59 6.63
CA TYR A 42 -15.79 -1.66 6.68
C TYR A 42 -17.17 -1.17 6.27
N GLU A 43 -17.66 -0.09 6.85
CA GLU A 43 -19.01 0.41 6.64
C GLU A 43 -19.25 0.96 5.24
N LYS A 44 -18.26 1.64 4.65
CA LYS A 44 -18.40 2.30 3.35
C LYS A 44 -17.99 1.43 2.18
N SER A 45 -16.93 0.64 2.32
CA SER A 45 -16.40 -0.18 1.22
C SER A 45 -16.54 -1.70 1.43
N GLY A 46 -17.17 -2.13 2.52
CA GLY A 46 -17.35 -3.55 2.84
C GLY A 46 -16.01 -4.30 3.08
N SER A 47 -14.95 -3.57 3.38
CA SER A 47 -13.62 -4.15 3.53
C SER A 47 -13.38 -4.66 4.94
N SER A 48 -13.48 -5.98 5.14
CA SER A 48 -13.11 -6.63 6.40
C SER A 48 -11.58 -6.64 6.59
N THR A 49 -11.15 -6.69 7.84
CA THR A 49 -9.72 -6.77 8.21
C THR A 49 -9.47 -7.89 9.20
N ILE A 50 -8.41 -8.64 8.99
CA ILE A 50 -7.82 -9.56 9.96
C ILE A 50 -6.48 -8.95 10.36
N LEU A 51 -6.30 -8.68 11.64
CA LEU A 51 -5.12 -8.03 12.18
C LEU A 51 -4.46 -8.93 13.22
N VAL A 52 -3.17 -9.18 13.05
CA VAL A 52 -2.32 -9.77 14.09
C VAL A 52 -1.70 -8.64 14.90
N ALA A 53 -1.89 -8.63 16.21
CA ALA A 53 -1.41 -7.59 17.10
C ALA A 53 -0.75 -8.21 18.34
N GLY A 54 0.41 -7.69 18.71
CA GLY A 54 1.19 -8.15 19.86
C GLY A 54 1.46 -7.08 20.90
N SER A 55 1.44 -5.80 20.54
CA SER A 55 1.91 -4.74 21.42
C SER A 55 0.86 -3.67 21.75
N SER A 56 -0.10 -3.38 20.88
CA SER A 56 -1.05 -2.28 21.10
C SER A 56 -2.47 -2.76 21.40
N GLY A 57 -2.99 -2.37 22.59
CA GLY A 57 -4.39 -2.55 22.96
C GLY A 57 -5.38 -1.65 22.21
N ALA A 58 -4.90 -0.66 21.45
CA ALA A 58 -5.78 0.24 20.70
C ALA A 58 -6.67 -0.48 19.68
N PHE A 59 -6.19 -1.60 19.14
CA PHE A 59 -6.94 -2.41 18.17
C PHE A 59 -8.16 -3.09 18.79
N PHE A 60 -8.16 -3.35 20.08
CA PHE A 60 -9.29 -3.98 20.77
C PHE A 60 -10.57 -3.15 20.73
N HIS A 61 -10.45 -1.84 20.66
CA HIS A 61 -11.59 -0.93 20.59
C HIS A 61 -12.32 -0.96 19.25
N ILE A 62 -11.63 -1.34 18.18
CA ILE A 62 -12.18 -1.36 16.83
C ILE A 62 -12.55 -2.77 16.35
N ALA A 63 -12.05 -3.80 17.02
CA ALA A 63 -12.29 -5.20 16.65
C ALA A 63 -13.70 -5.65 17.01
N ASP A 64 -14.33 -6.39 16.11
CA ASP A 64 -15.61 -7.07 16.37
C ASP A 64 -15.41 -8.41 17.08
N THR A 65 -14.36 -9.14 16.70
CA THR A 65 -13.96 -10.44 17.25
C THR A 65 -12.49 -10.41 17.63
N ILE A 66 -12.15 -10.96 18.79
CA ILE A 66 -10.81 -10.98 19.31
C ILE A 66 -10.42 -12.40 19.72
N ILE A 67 -9.41 -12.94 19.02
CA ILE A 67 -8.91 -14.29 19.25
C ILE A 67 -7.52 -14.20 19.86
N GLN A 68 -7.35 -14.80 21.02
CA GLN A 68 -6.03 -14.98 21.63
C GLN A 68 -5.42 -16.31 21.15
N MET A 69 -4.16 -16.28 20.75
CA MET A 69 -3.38 -17.49 20.53
C MET A 69 -2.68 -17.85 21.82
N ASP A 70 -3.11 -18.92 22.47
CA ASP A 70 -2.53 -19.45 23.71
C ASP A 70 -1.98 -20.84 23.49
N ASN A 71 -0.65 -20.99 23.55
CA ASN A 71 0.04 -22.26 23.30
C ASN A 71 -0.48 -22.98 22.03
N TYR A 72 -0.55 -22.25 20.91
CA TYR A 72 -1.09 -22.69 19.60
C TYR A 72 -2.59 -23.01 19.58
N ASN A 73 -3.32 -22.72 20.64
CA ASN A 73 -4.77 -22.85 20.65
C ASN A 73 -5.42 -21.48 20.45
N ALA A 74 -6.44 -21.42 19.59
CA ALA A 74 -7.24 -20.22 19.37
C ALA A 74 -8.36 -20.15 20.41
N VAL A 75 -8.38 -19.07 21.19
CA VAL A 75 -9.40 -18.84 22.24
C VAL A 75 -10.11 -17.52 21.95
N ASP A 76 -11.43 -17.54 21.86
CA ASP A 76 -12.22 -16.32 21.75
C ASP A 76 -12.27 -15.62 23.11
N ILE A 77 -11.74 -14.39 23.15
CA ILE A 77 -11.70 -13.54 24.34
C ILE A 77 -12.47 -12.23 24.14
N THR A 78 -13.33 -12.16 23.14
CA THR A 78 -14.04 -10.95 22.71
C THR A 78 -14.78 -10.27 23.86
N ASP A 79 -15.63 -10.99 24.58
CA ASP A 79 -16.45 -10.42 25.66
C ASP A 79 -15.59 -9.92 26.82
N ARG A 80 -14.56 -10.69 27.18
CA ARG A 80 -13.60 -10.30 28.23
C ARG A 80 -12.89 -9.01 27.87
N VAL A 81 -12.39 -8.89 26.66
CA VAL A 81 -11.65 -7.69 26.21
C VAL A 81 -12.58 -6.50 26.10
N LYS A 82 -13.79 -6.67 25.58
CA LYS A 82 -14.78 -5.57 25.47
C LYS A 82 -15.17 -5.02 26.85
N SER A 83 -15.32 -5.85 27.86
CA SER A 83 -15.59 -5.38 29.23
C SER A 83 -14.44 -4.56 29.81
N ILE A 84 -13.19 -4.99 29.58
CA ILE A 84 -12.00 -4.26 30.03
C ILE A 84 -11.81 -2.96 29.23
N ALA A 85 -12.01 -2.99 27.93
CA ALA A 85 -11.84 -1.83 27.05
C ALA A 85 -12.80 -0.67 27.40
N ALA A 86 -13.94 -0.96 28.00
CA ALA A 86 -14.87 0.06 28.49
C ALA A 86 -14.26 0.91 29.63
N GLU A 87 -13.31 0.37 30.39
CA GLU A 87 -12.60 1.07 31.46
C GLU A 87 -11.46 1.96 30.94
N PHE A 88 -11.01 1.73 29.70
CA PHE A 88 -9.90 2.42 29.05
C PHE A 88 -10.32 3.09 27.74
N PRO A 89 -11.18 4.13 27.77
CA PRO A 89 -11.66 4.77 26.56
C PRO A 89 -10.52 5.40 25.78
N LEU A 90 -10.48 5.17 24.47
CA LEU A 90 -9.52 5.87 23.59
C LEU A 90 -9.95 7.33 23.40
N PRO A 91 -8.99 8.25 23.27
CA PRO A 91 -9.28 9.60 22.83
C PRO A 91 -9.98 9.57 21.46
N ARG A 92 -11.00 10.40 21.28
CA ARG A 92 -11.65 10.54 19.98
C ARG A 92 -10.77 11.40 19.07
N ASP A 93 -10.27 10.81 18.01
CA ASP A 93 -9.56 11.54 16.97
C ASP A 93 -10.54 12.30 16.08
N THR A 94 -10.27 13.57 15.88
CA THR A 94 -10.95 14.36 14.85
C THR A 94 -10.22 14.10 13.53
N ILE A 95 -10.71 13.12 12.76
CA ILE A 95 -10.18 12.82 11.43
C ILE A 95 -11.13 13.32 10.34
N SER A 96 -10.58 13.64 9.18
CA SER A 96 -11.39 13.94 8.00
C SER A 96 -12.19 12.71 7.57
N ALA A 97 -13.40 12.91 7.07
CA ALA A 97 -14.22 11.82 6.56
C ALA A 97 -13.48 11.05 5.46
N TYR A 98 -13.67 9.72 5.46
CA TYR A 98 -13.13 8.86 4.40
C TYR A 98 -13.81 9.21 3.07
N THR A 99 -12.99 9.46 2.06
CA THR A 99 -13.44 9.61 0.68
C THR A 99 -12.99 8.39 -0.09
N GLU A 100 -13.92 7.70 -0.72
CA GLU A 100 -13.58 6.58 -1.57
C GLU A 100 -12.67 7.04 -2.71
N PRO A 101 -11.62 6.27 -3.04
CA PRO A 101 -10.80 6.56 -4.21
C PRO A 101 -11.68 6.48 -5.47
N ALA A 102 -11.35 7.28 -6.48
CA ALA A 102 -12.04 7.22 -7.76
C ALA A 102 -12.06 5.78 -8.28
N SER A 103 -13.23 5.33 -8.78
CA SER A 103 -13.42 3.98 -9.30
C SER A 103 -12.52 3.65 -10.49
N HIS A 104 -12.02 4.67 -11.16
CA HIS A 104 -11.13 4.55 -12.32
C HIS A 104 -9.84 5.31 -12.07
N ARG A 105 -8.72 4.61 -12.26
CA ARG A 105 -7.38 5.21 -12.28
C ARG A 105 -6.96 5.34 -13.73
N ILE A 106 -6.60 6.56 -14.11
CA ILE A 106 -6.03 6.82 -15.43
C ILE A 106 -4.52 6.62 -15.32
N MET A 107 -3.98 5.66 -16.07
CA MET A 107 -2.55 5.49 -16.21
C MET A 107 -2.04 6.46 -17.27
N THR A 108 -1.11 7.32 -16.88
CA THR A 108 -0.44 8.25 -17.80
C THR A 108 0.98 7.81 -18.03
N LYS A 109 1.46 7.94 -19.27
CA LYS A 109 2.91 7.91 -19.51
C LYS A 109 3.51 9.14 -18.86
N ASP A 110 4.67 9.00 -18.22
CA ASP A 110 5.36 10.12 -17.58
C ASP A 110 5.39 11.33 -18.54
N PRO A 111 4.74 12.46 -18.20
CA PRO A 111 4.74 13.65 -19.05
C PRO A 111 6.12 14.31 -19.16
N GLN A 112 7.03 13.97 -18.25
CA GLN A 112 8.43 14.37 -18.32
C GLN A 112 9.19 13.39 -19.21
N GLY A 113 8.75 13.25 -20.45
CA GLY A 113 9.51 12.50 -21.46
C GLY A 113 10.97 12.82 -21.37
N ALA A 114 11.81 11.80 -21.51
CA ALA A 114 13.25 11.86 -21.35
C ALA A 114 13.83 13.21 -21.87
N PRO A 115 14.69 13.88 -21.10
CA PRO A 115 15.15 15.22 -21.44
C PRO A 115 15.64 15.23 -22.87
N LYS A 116 15.08 16.09 -23.71
CA LYS A 116 15.44 16.23 -25.11
C LYS A 116 16.94 16.44 -25.19
N ARG A 117 17.68 15.41 -25.56
CA ARG A 117 19.15 15.53 -25.75
C ARG A 117 19.41 16.45 -26.92
N ARG A 118 19.96 17.60 -26.65
CA ARG A 118 20.55 18.45 -27.69
C ARG A 118 21.83 17.79 -28.17
N ASP A 119 21.94 17.63 -29.48
CA ASP A 119 23.21 17.26 -30.08
C ASP A 119 24.21 18.41 -29.87
N TYR A 120 25.28 18.16 -29.13
CA TYR A 120 26.29 19.17 -28.77
C TYR A 120 26.98 19.77 -29.99
N ARG A 121 26.95 19.11 -31.15
CA ARG A 121 27.65 19.51 -32.36
C ARG A 121 26.77 20.31 -33.31
N THR A 122 25.51 20.04 -33.37
CA THR A 122 24.56 20.64 -34.33
C THR A 122 23.53 21.55 -33.68
N GLY A 123 23.42 21.54 -32.34
CA GLY A 123 22.36 22.24 -31.60
C GLY A 123 20.94 21.72 -31.86
N ALA A 124 20.80 20.75 -32.75
CA ALA A 124 19.53 20.18 -33.12
C ALA A 124 18.96 19.35 -31.96
N VAL A 125 17.70 19.55 -31.65
CA VAL A 125 16.94 18.71 -30.72
C VAL A 125 16.65 17.41 -31.46
N LYS A 126 17.34 16.31 -31.11
CA LYS A 126 16.99 14.99 -31.60
C LYS A 126 15.56 14.70 -31.11
N GLN A 127 14.61 14.61 -32.01
CA GLN A 127 13.35 13.91 -31.71
C GLN A 127 13.75 12.46 -31.42
N ASN A 128 13.65 12.07 -30.16
CA ASN A 128 13.81 10.66 -29.84
C ASN A 128 12.73 9.90 -30.62
N GLU A 129 13.14 9.03 -31.53
CA GLU A 129 12.30 7.92 -31.94
C GLU A 129 11.75 7.29 -30.66
N PRO A 130 10.48 6.85 -30.62
CA PRO A 130 9.94 6.21 -29.45
C PRO A 130 10.87 5.05 -29.09
N ASP A 131 11.69 5.28 -28.03
CA ASP A 131 12.64 4.28 -27.54
C ASP A 131 11.81 3.05 -27.22
N THR A 132 11.94 2.01 -28.05
CA THR A 132 11.28 0.72 -27.77
C THR A 132 11.68 0.32 -26.37
N LEU A 133 10.71 0.20 -25.50
CA LEU A 133 10.93 -0.07 -24.08
C LEU A 133 11.69 -1.40 -23.94
N LYS A 134 12.96 -1.33 -23.55
CA LYS A 134 13.81 -2.52 -23.41
C LYS A 134 13.47 -3.20 -22.10
N VAL A 135 13.30 -4.52 -22.17
CA VAL A 135 13.06 -5.38 -21.01
C VAL A 135 14.17 -6.41 -20.92
N LYS A 136 14.67 -6.66 -19.72
CA LYS A 136 15.71 -7.68 -19.46
C LYS A 136 15.39 -8.38 -18.15
N LEU A 137 15.22 -9.70 -18.20
CA LEU A 137 15.12 -10.53 -17.00
C LEU A 137 16.47 -10.49 -16.26
N LEU A 138 16.44 -10.27 -14.96
CA LEU A 138 17.61 -10.28 -14.08
C LEU A 138 17.67 -11.56 -13.24
N SER A 139 16.54 -11.93 -12.65
CA SER A 139 16.39 -13.14 -11.83
C SER A 139 14.93 -13.63 -11.91
N ARG A 140 14.63 -14.71 -11.15
CA ARG A 140 13.26 -15.21 -11.00
C ARG A 140 12.29 -14.13 -10.48
N ASP A 141 12.77 -13.25 -9.64
CA ASP A 141 11.97 -12.27 -8.88
C ASP A 141 12.34 -10.82 -9.21
N SER A 142 13.04 -10.58 -10.33
CA SER A 142 13.36 -9.23 -10.77
C SER A 142 13.61 -9.11 -12.26
N PHE A 143 13.22 -7.98 -12.83
CA PHE A 143 13.53 -7.62 -14.21
C PHE A 143 13.77 -6.11 -14.36
N LEU A 144 14.43 -5.73 -15.44
CA LEU A 144 14.67 -4.36 -15.82
C LEU A 144 13.66 -3.96 -16.90
N ILE A 145 13.01 -2.80 -16.75
CA ILE A 145 12.20 -2.18 -17.78
C ILE A 145 12.68 -0.74 -18.02
N GLY A 146 13.16 -0.47 -19.21
CA GLY A 146 13.87 0.78 -19.49
C GLY A 146 15.11 0.91 -18.63
N LYS A 147 15.08 1.85 -17.67
CA LYS A 147 16.17 2.08 -16.69
C LYS A 147 15.79 1.72 -15.26
N GLN A 148 14.58 1.21 -15.07
CA GLN A 148 14.05 0.90 -13.73
C GLN A 148 14.09 -0.59 -13.48
N THR A 149 14.55 -0.99 -12.30
CA THR A 149 14.49 -2.37 -11.82
C THR A 149 13.15 -2.58 -11.12
N MET A 150 12.43 -3.59 -11.55
CA MET A 150 11.23 -4.08 -10.89
C MET A 150 11.61 -5.23 -9.96
N ASP A 151 11.39 -5.02 -8.67
CA ASP A 151 11.67 -6.00 -7.63
C ASP A 151 10.35 -6.68 -7.25
N LEU A 152 10.29 -7.99 -7.40
CA LEU A 152 9.11 -8.82 -7.19
C LEU A 152 9.30 -9.84 -6.07
N ARG A 153 10.30 -9.66 -5.20
CA ARG A 153 10.65 -10.63 -4.14
C ARG A 153 9.49 -10.94 -3.19
N TYR A 154 8.55 -10.02 -3.06
CA TYR A 154 7.38 -10.18 -2.20
C TYR A 154 6.12 -10.63 -2.95
N VAL A 155 6.25 -10.98 -4.23
CA VAL A 155 5.15 -11.55 -5.03
C VAL A 155 5.24 -13.07 -4.94
N GLU A 156 4.61 -13.63 -3.94
CA GLU A 156 4.69 -15.07 -3.59
C GLU A 156 4.16 -16.00 -4.69
N GLN A 157 3.31 -15.48 -5.60
CA GLN A 157 2.73 -16.25 -6.69
C GLN A 157 3.73 -16.57 -7.81
N LEU A 158 4.90 -15.90 -7.83
CA LEU A 158 5.94 -16.15 -8.82
C LEU A 158 6.84 -17.31 -8.37
N ILE A 159 6.67 -18.47 -9.03
CA ILE A 159 7.38 -19.71 -8.69
C ILE A 159 8.60 -19.90 -9.58
N ASP A 160 8.53 -19.48 -10.84
CA ASP A 160 9.60 -19.67 -11.81
C ASP A 160 9.94 -18.40 -12.62
N SER A 161 11.07 -18.46 -13.34
CA SER A 161 11.58 -17.33 -14.15
C SER A 161 10.73 -17.06 -15.40
N GLU A 162 10.05 -18.05 -15.91
CA GLU A 162 9.18 -17.92 -17.09
C GLU A 162 7.96 -17.06 -16.78
N GLN A 163 7.41 -17.17 -15.57
CA GLN A 163 6.32 -16.29 -15.11
C GLN A 163 6.81 -14.83 -15.02
N THR A 164 7.99 -14.61 -14.49
CA THR A 164 8.58 -13.25 -14.41
C THR A 164 8.90 -12.71 -15.80
N ALA A 165 9.39 -13.54 -16.71
CA ALA A 165 9.60 -13.17 -18.10
C ALA A 165 8.28 -12.78 -18.78
N ALA A 166 7.24 -13.58 -18.64
CA ALA A 166 5.91 -13.30 -19.18
C ALA A 166 5.34 -11.99 -18.62
N LEU A 167 5.42 -11.78 -17.30
CA LEU A 167 4.98 -10.55 -16.64
C LEU A 167 5.73 -9.32 -17.19
N SER A 168 7.03 -9.43 -17.39
CA SER A 168 7.84 -8.34 -17.94
C SER A 168 7.43 -7.95 -19.36
N MET A 169 7.09 -8.93 -20.19
CA MET A 169 6.60 -8.73 -21.56
C MET A 169 5.19 -8.14 -21.58
N LEU A 170 4.31 -8.62 -20.69
CA LEU A 170 2.96 -8.05 -20.52
C LEU A 170 3.02 -6.60 -20.08
N LEU A 171 3.89 -6.26 -19.13
CA LEU A 171 4.07 -4.87 -18.69
C LEU A 171 4.59 -3.99 -19.83
N LYS A 172 5.57 -4.49 -20.59
CA LYS A 172 6.05 -3.79 -21.79
C LYS A 172 4.90 -3.51 -22.77
N TYR A 173 4.13 -4.54 -23.11
CA TYR A 173 2.99 -4.42 -24.02
C TYR A 173 1.97 -3.39 -23.50
N THR A 174 1.66 -3.45 -22.22
CA THR A 174 0.74 -2.51 -21.57
C THR A 174 1.21 -1.07 -21.70
N VAL A 175 2.49 -0.82 -21.39
CA VAL A 175 3.06 0.54 -21.50
C VAL A 175 3.11 1.04 -22.94
N GLU A 176 3.44 0.17 -23.90
CA GLU A 176 3.56 0.57 -25.30
C GLU A 176 2.19 0.78 -25.99
N HIS A 177 1.18 -0.06 -25.66
CA HIS A 177 -0.06 -0.15 -26.43
C HIS A 177 -1.34 0.22 -25.69
N LEU A 178 -1.39 0.04 -24.35
CA LEU A 178 -2.64 0.20 -23.59
C LEU A 178 -2.67 1.51 -22.80
N ILE A 179 -1.53 2.05 -22.39
CA ILE A 179 -1.49 3.32 -21.65
C ILE A 179 -1.58 4.47 -22.65
N ASP A 180 -2.76 5.04 -22.76
CA ASP A 180 -3.04 6.18 -23.64
C ASP A 180 -3.34 7.50 -22.90
N GLY A 181 -3.33 7.48 -21.56
CA GLY A 181 -3.65 8.61 -20.70
C GLY A 181 -5.14 8.96 -20.65
N LYS A 182 -6.00 8.08 -21.17
CA LYS A 182 -7.46 8.30 -21.24
C LYS A 182 -8.27 7.29 -20.44
N ARG A 183 -7.67 6.17 -20.04
CA ARG A 183 -8.31 5.07 -19.30
C ARG A 183 -7.46 4.61 -18.14
#